data_1f7abe52312870a5a369dc7a3c1df33c
#
_entry.id   1f7abe52312870a5a369dc7a3c1df33c
#
_cell.length_a   1.000
_cell.length_b   1.000
_cell.length_c   1.000
_cell.angle_alpha   90.00
_cell.angle_beta   90.00
_cell.angle_gamma   90.00
#
_symmetry.space_group_name_H-M   'P 1'
#
loop_
_entity.id
_entity.type
_entity.pdbx_description
1 polymer ?
#
loop_
_entity_poly.entity_id
_entity_poly.type
_entity_poly.pdbx_seq_one_letter_code
_entity_poly.pdbx_strand_id
1 'polypeptide(L)'
;MEQYIAYLRVSTIEQGRSGLGLEAQRRDISLFVNQHPCEAIIIQEFVDVQSGKDNARERLTEAISFAKKHNACLLVSKLDRLSRKVSFIASLMEDKQLNFKVASMPHADKFQLHIYAALAEQERDFISLRTKAALAEKKASGAILGGLRDKTNQRNIASKEKADRFAERLWSMVEPMCRSGMSLRQIAQSLNNNGILTSQGKRFHAQSVSNLIRRASNIDRHQLIAESIDEVVCSTKTE
;
A
#
# COMPACT_ATOMS: atom_id res chain seq x y z
N MET A 1 1.66 -38.62 -10.01
CA MET A 1 2.17 -37.26 -10.22
C MET A 1 1.22 -36.27 -9.55
N GLU A 2 1.61 -35.64 -8.46
CA GLU A 2 0.78 -34.60 -7.80
C GLU A 2 1.05 -33.22 -8.40
N GLN A 3 -0.02 -32.47 -8.68
CA GLN A 3 0.06 -31.15 -9.28
C GLN A 3 -0.20 -30.08 -8.24
N TYR A 4 0.69 -29.11 -8.17
CA TYR A 4 0.63 -28.00 -7.22
C TYR A 4 0.53 -26.67 -7.94
N ILE A 5 -0.18 -25.73 -7.33
CA ILE A 5 -0.25 -24.33 -7.71
C ILE A 5 0.37 -23.53 -6.58
N ALA A 6 1.48 -22.85 -6.86
CA ALA A 6 2.16 -22.04 -5.87
C ALA A 6 1.50 -20.67 -5.75
N TYR A 7 1.15 -20.29 -4.52
CA TYR A 7 0.70 -18.93 -4.22
C TYR A 7 1.69 -18.24 -3.27
N LEU A 8 2.18 -17.08 -3.70
CA LEU A 8 3.16 -16.26 -2.99
C LEU A 8 2.59 -14.87 -2.72
N ARG A 9 2.99 -14.28 -1.59
CA ARG A 9 2.53 -12.94 -1.22
C ARG A 9 3.59 -12.12 -0.51
N VAL A 10 3.74 -10.85 -0.91
CA VAL A 10 4.55 -9.85 -0.21
C VAL A 10 3.72 -8.62 0.16
N SER A 11 4.13 -7.94 1.24
CA SER A 11 3.33 -6.87 1.84
C SER A 11 3.55 -5.49 1.22
N THR A 12 4.64 -5.29 0.48
CA THR A 12 4.98 -3.99 -0.14
C THR A 12 5.60 -4.17 -1.51
N ILE A 13 5.45 -3.14 -2.35
CA ILE A 13 6.10 -3.08 -3.67
C ILE A 13 7.63 -3.13 -3.54
N GLU A 14 8.20 -2.55 -2.48
CA GLU A 14 9.64 -2.59 -2.21
C GLU A 14 10.11 -4.01 -1.89
N GLN A 15 9.34 -4.78 -1.10
CA GLN A 15 9.62 -6.20 -0.84
C GLN A 15 9.44 -7.06 -2.10
N GLY A 16 8.50 -6.69 -2.98
CA GLY A 16 8.37 -7.32 -4.30
C GLY A 16 9.56 -7.02 -5.21
N ARG A 17 10.14 -5.82 -5.12
CA ARG A 17 11.31 -5.43 -5.92
C ARG A 17 12.63 -6.00 -5.37
N SER A 18 12.80 -6.08 -4.05
CA SER A 18 13.99 -6.70 -3.45
C SER A 18 14.06 -8.21 -3.68
N GLY A 19 12.92 -8.85 -4.00
CA GLY A 19 12.81 -10.28 -4.31
C GLY A 19 13.01 -11.22 -3.12
N LEU A 20 13.77 -10.83 -2.10
CA LEU A 20 14.18 -11.70 -0.98
C LEU A 20 13.01 -12.42 -0.29
N GLY A 21 11.90 -11.73 -0.11
CA GLY A 21 10.71 -12.32 0.52
C GLY A 21 9.99 -13.34 -0.37
N LEU A 22 10.03 -13.18 -1.70
CA LEU A 22 9.48 -14.11 -2.67
C LEU A 22 10.41 -15.31 -2.86
N GLU A 23 11.73 -15.07 -2.94
CA GLU A 23 12.73 -16.12 -3.09
C GLU A 23 12.71 -17.09 -1.90
N ALA A 24 12.59 -16.59 -0.67
CA ALA A 24 12.45 -17.42 0.51
C ALA A 24 11.19 -18.32 0.42
N GLN A 25 10.06 -17.77 -0.04
CA GLN A 25 8.83 -18.54 -0.23
C GLN A 25 8.98 -19.59 -1.33
N ARG A 26 9.62 -19.24 -2.47
CA ARG A 26 9.90 -20.19 -3.55
C ARG A 26 10.80 -21.32 -3.08
N ARG A 27 11.83 -21.00 -2.29
CA ARG A 27 12.72 -22.01 -1.70
C ARG A 27 11.95 -22.98 -0.80
N ASP A 28 11.10 -22.47 0.11
CA ASP A 28 10.31 -23.31 1.00
C ASP A 28 9.38 -24.24 0.21
N ILE A 29 8.74 -23.73 -0.84
CA ILE A 29 7.86 -24.49 -1.74
C ILE A 29 8.67 -25.53 -2.54
N SER A 30 9.83 -25.17 -3.08
CA SER A 30 10.69 -26.08 -3.82
C SER A 30 11.19 -27.23 -2.95
N LEU A 31 11.59 -26.93 -1.71
CA LEU A 31 12.00 -27.95 -0.75
C LEU A 31 10.85 -28.94 -0.46
N PHE A 32 9.64 -28.43 -0.27
CA PHE A 32 8.45 -29.27 -0.09
C PHE A 32 8.22 -30.20 -1.28
N VAL A 33 8.26 -29.67 -2.50
CA VAL A 33 8.05 -30.45 -3.74
C VAL A 33 9.15 -31.50 -3.91
N ASN A 34 10.42 -31.14 -3.68
CA ASN A 34 11.57 -32.04 -3.81
C ASN A 34 11.59 -33.16 -2.75
N GLN A 35 11.02 -32.92 -1.56
CA GLN A 35 10.92 -33.90 -0.49
C GLN A 35 9.65 -34.75 -0.57
N HIS A 36 8.80 -34.48 -1.55
CA HIS A 36 7.56 -35.21 -1.69
C HIS A 36 7.83 -36.68 -2.08
N PRO A 37 7.20 -37.67 -1.43
CA PRO A 37 7.45 -39.09 -1.68
C PRO A 37 7.07 -39.55 -3.08
N CYS A 38 6.15 -38.84 -3.73
CA CYS A 38 5.71 -39.06 -5.09
C CYS A 38 6.21 -37.96 -6.02
N GLU A 39 6.23 -38.22 -7.32
CA GLU A 39 6.52 -37.18 -8.31
C GLU A 39 5.54 -36.02 -8.19
N ALA A 40 6.06 -34.83 -7.89
CA ALA A 40 5.31 -33.60 -7.64
C ALA A 40 5.81 -32.46 -8.53
N ILE A 41 4.89 -31.71 -9.13
CA ILE A 41 5.24 -30.58 -10.00
C ILE A 41 4.41 -29.34 -9.65
N ILE A 42 5.03 -28.18 -9.84
CA ILE A 42 4.34 -26.89 -9.80
C ILE A 42 3.92 -26.56 -11.24
N ILE A 43 2.61 -26.52 -11.50
CA ILE A 43 2.06 -26.23 -12.83
C ILE A 43 1.86 -24.72 -13.07
N GLN A 44 1.66 -23.92 -12.01
CA GLN A 44 1.47 -22.48 -12.11
C GLN A 44 1.86 -21.78 -10.81
N GLU A 45 2.39 -20.56 -10.93
CA GLU A 45 2.70 -19.67 -9.81
C GLU A 45 1.83 -18.39 -9.89
N PHE A 46 1.24 -18.00 -8.77
CA PHE A 46 0.51 -16.74 -8.60
C PHE A 46 1.16 -15.89 -7.53
N VAL A 47 1.42 -14.63 -7.85
CA VAL A 47 2.10 -13.70 -6.93
C VAL A 47 1.21 -12.50 -6.66
N ASP A 48 0.91 -12.25 -5.37
CA ASP A 48 0.25 -11.05 -4.89
C ASP A 48 1.26 -10.08 -4.27
N VAL A 49 1.30 -8.87 -4.79
CA VAL A 49 2.06 -7.75 -4.22
C VAL A 49 1.06 -6.79 -3.59
N GLN A 50 0.88 -6.88 -2.28
CA GLN A 50 -0.11 -6.09 -1.55
C GLN A 50 0.45 -4.69 -1.28
N SER A 51 -0.04 -3.66 -1.99
CA SER A 51 0.27 -2.26 -1.71
C SER A 51 -0.89 -1.62 -0.93
N GLY A 52 -0.71 -1.40 0.38
CA GLY A 52 -1.59 -0.54 1.17
C GLY A 52 -3.00 -1.07 1.43
N LYS A 53 -4.03 -0.27 1.14
CA LYS A 53 -5.41 -0.48 1.57
C LYS A 53 -6.24 -1.46 0.72
N ASP A 54 -5.76 -1.88 -0.44
CA ASP A 54 -6.50 -2.78 -1.31
C ASP A 54 -6.39 -4.22 -0.81
N ASN A 55 -7.49 -4.68 -0.21
CA ASN A 55 -7.69 -6.07 0.19
C ASN A 55 -8.15 -6.98 -0.95
N ALA A 56 -8.20 -6.49 -2.18
CA ALA A 56 -8.56 -7.30 -3.34
C ALA A 56 -7.42 -8.28 -3.63
N ARG A 57 -7.63 -9.54 -3.26
CA ARG A 57 -6.71 -10.65 -3.51
C ARG A 57 -7.08 -11.33 -4.82
N GLU A 58 -7.00 -10.58 -5.91
CA GLU A 58 -7.39 -11.06 -7.23
C GLU A 58 -6.59 -12.30 -7.61
N ARG A 59 -5.27 -12.27 -7.39
CA ARG A 59 -4.38 -13.39 -7.68
C ARG A 59 -4.65 -14.62 -6.83
N LEU A 60 -5.04 -14.47 -5.56
CA LEU A 60 -5.45 -15.60 -4.74
C LEU A 60 -6.75 -16.22 -5.26
N THR A 61 -7.72 -15.40 -5.64
CA THR A 61 -8.99 -15.87 -6.21
C THR A 61 -8.75 -16.60 -7.53
N GLU A 62 -7.87 -16.08 -8.39
CA GLU A 62 -7.43 -16.74 -9.61
C GLU A 62 -6.74 -18.08 -9.30
N ALA A 63 -5.81 -18.11 -8.34
CA ALA A 63 -5.11 -19.34 -7.93
C ALA A 63 -6.06 -20.42 -7.44
N ILE A 64 -7.05 -20.05 -6.61
CA ILE A 64 -8.09 -20.97 -6.12
C ILE A 64 -8.93 -21.50 -7.27
N SER A 65 -9.39 -20.64 -8.17
CA SER A 65 -10.19 -21.02 -9.34
C SER A 65 -9.41 -21.94 -10.27
N PHE A 66 -8.14 -21.65 -10.48
CA PHE A 66 -7.25 -22.46 -11.30
C PHE A 66 -6.98 -23.84 -10.65
N ALA A 67 -6.77 -23.87 -9.33
CA ALA A 67 -6.60 -25.10 -8.57
C ALA A 67 -7.80 -26.05 -8.72
N LYS A 68 -9.00 -25.50 -8.55
CA LYS A 68 -10.25 -26.26 -8.73
C LYS A 68 -10.41 -26.80 -10.15
N LYS A 69 -10.16 -25.94 -11.14
CA LYS A 69 -10.30 -26.31 -12.57
C LYS A 69 -9.37 -27.45 -12.96
N HIS A 70 -8.16 -27.49 -12.43
CA HIS A 70 -7.14 -28.48 -12.77
C HIS A 70 -7.06 -29.63 -11.77
N ASN A 71 -7.95 -29.66 -10.76
CA ASN A 71 -7.90 -30.63 -9.64
C ASN A 71 -6.51 -30.69 -8.99
N ALA A 72 -5.84 -29.51 -8.90
CA ALA A 72 -4.52 -29.36 -8.35
C ALA A 72 -4.57 -28.84 -6.90
N CYS A 73 -3.50 -29.10 -6.13
CA CYS A 73 -3.42 -28.64 -4.75
C CYS A 73 -2.81 -27.23 -4.68
N LEU A 74 -3.47 -26.30 -4.00
CA LEU A 74 -2.93 -24.97 -3.72
C LEU A 74 -1.83 -25.09 -2.66
N LEU A 75 -0.61 -24.65 -2.97
CA LEU A 75 0.55 -24.71 -2.09
C LEU A 75 1.02 -23.32 -1.69
N VAL A 76 1.14 -23.10 -0.39
CA VAL A 76 1.67 -21.86 0.18
C VAL A 76 2.86 -22.15 1.07
N SER A 77 3.83 -21.24 1.17
CA SER A 77 5.00 -21.45 2.03
C SER A 77 4.62 -21.51 3.51
N LYS A 78 3.78 -20.59 3.97
CA LYS A 78 3.27 -20.48 5.34
C LYS A 78 1.82 -20.06 5.36
N LEU A 79 1.08 -20.39 6.41
CA LEU A 79 -0.34 -20.12 6.56
C LEU A 79 -0.67 -18.62 6.53
N ASP A 80 0.19 -17.78 7.11
CA ASP A 80 0.04 -16.32 7.11
C ASP A 80 0.16 -15.67 5.71
N ARG A 81 0.73 -16.38 4.74
CA ARG A 81 0.74 -15.96 3.33
C ARG A 81 -0.64 -16.12 2.71
N LEU A 82 -1.35 -17.18 3.08
CA LEU A 82 -2.71 -17.42 2.60
C LEU A 82 -3.69 -16.41 3.21
N SER A 83 -3.76 -16.32 4.53
CA SER A 83 -4.58 -15.33 5.24
C SER A 83 -4.10 -15.12 6.67
N ARG A 84 -4.46 -13.95 7.22
CA ARG A 84 -4.37 -13.66 8.66
C ARG A 84 -5.72 -13.78 9.37
N LYS A 85 -6.79 -14.10 8.63
CA LYS A 85 -8.14 -14.29 9.20
C LYS A 85 -8.44 -15.77 9.27
N VAL A 86 -8.70 -16.27 10.47
CA VAL A 86 -9.08 -17.67 10.73
C VAL A 86 -10.33 -18.04 9.94
N SER A 87 -11.34 -17.17 9.92
CA SER A 87 -12.59 -17.41 9.21
C SER A 87 -12.39 -17.67 7.70
N PHE A 88 -11.45 -16.99 7.07
CA PHE A 88 -11.14 -17.22 5.67
C PHE A 88 -10.42 -18.55 5.45
N ILE A 89 -9.47 -18.90 6.33
CA ILE A 89 -8.78 -20.20 6.26
C ILE A 89 -9.77 -21.34 6.50
N ALA A 90 -10.68 -21.18 7.46
CA ALA A 90 -11.74 -22.14 7.73
C ALA A 90 -12.65 -22.34 6.51
N SER A 91 -13.07 -21.26 5.85
CA SER A 91 -13.91 -21.36 4.64
C SER A 91 -13.21 -22.10 3.50
N LEU A 92 -11.88 -21.95 3.35
CA LEU A 92 -11.11 -22.72 2.36
C LEU A 92 -11.00 -24.20 2.73
N MET A 93 -10.94 -24.53 4.03
CA MET A 93 -10.91 -25.93 4.48
C MET A 93 -12.25 -26.64 4.33
N GLU A 94 -13.36 -25.91 4.40
CA GLU A 94 -14.71 -26.43 4.18
C GLU A 94 -15.02 -26.67 2.71
N ASP A 95 -14.29 -26.03 1.83
CA ASP A 95 -14.47 -26.18 0.38
C ASP A 95 -13.97 -27.55 -0.10
N LYS A 96 -14.91 -28.45 -0.40
CA LYS A 96 -14.63 -29.81 -0.83
C LYS A 96 -13.92 -29.90 -2.21
N GLN A 97 -13.98 -28.83 -3.00
CA GLN A 97 -13.36 -28.79 -4.32
C GLN A 97 -11.93 -28.25 -4.29
N LEU A 98 -11.48 -27.73 -3.13
CA LEU A 98 -10.15 -27.15 -2.99
C LEU A 98 -9.32 -27.98 -2.01
N ASN A 99 -8.22 -28.53 -2.50
CA ASN A 99 -7.16 -29.04 -1.64
C ASN A 99 -6.09 -27.96 -1.49
N PHE A 100 -5.61 -27.70 -0.27
CA PHE A 100 -4.45 -26.87 -0.08
C PHE A 100 -3.48 -27.46 0.94
N LYS A 101 -2.20 -27.18 0.76
CA LYS A 101 -1.11 -27.60 1.65
C LYS A 101 -0.24 -26.40 2.02
N VAL A 102 0.43 -26.50 3.15
CA VAL A 102 1.36 -25.51 3.66
C VAL A 102 2.74 -26.11 3.70
N ALA A 103 3.69 -25.58 2.96
CA ALA A 103 5.03 -26.16 2.80
C ALA A 103 5.79 -26.28 4.14
N SER A 104 5.62 -25.32 5.05
CA SER A 104 6.22 -25.38 6.40
C SER A 104 5.55 -26.42 7.32
N MET A 105 4.43 -27.02 6.92
CA MET A 105 3.65 -27.97 7.71
C MET A 105 3.10 -29.09 6.80
N PRO A 106 3.98 -29.92 6.21
CA PRO A 106 3.60 -30.87 5.15
C PRO A 106 2.62 -31.95 5.61
N HIS A 107 2.62 -32.28 6.90
CA HIS A 107 1.82 -33.35 7.49
C HIS A 107 0.64 -32.81 8.34
N ALA A 108 0.40 -31.49 8.36
CA ALA A 108 -0.68 -30.92 9.14
C ALA A 108 -2.03 -31.34 8.58
N ASP A 109 -2.86 -31.90 9.44
CA ASP A 109 -4.27 -32.18 9.15
C ASP A 109 -5.13 -30.90 9.28
N LYS A 110 -6.41 -31.01 8.92
CA LYS A 110 -7.35 -29.88 8.97
C LYS A 110 -7.47 -29.31 10.38
N PHE A 111 -7.50 -30.16 11.40
CA PHE A 111 -7.63 -29.73 12.79
C PHE A 111 -6.40 -28.95 13.25
N GLN A 112 -5.21 -29.44 12.94
CA GLN A 112 -3.96 -28.75 13.23
C GLN A 112 -3.89 -27.39 12.53
N LEU A 113 -4.29 -27.30 11.25
CA LEU A 113 -4.32 -26.04 10.52
C LEU A 113 -5.30 -25.03 11.14
N HIS A 114 -6.46 -25.47 11.66
CA HIS A 114 -7.38 -24.61 12.42
C HIS A 114 -6.74 -24.06 13.69
N ILE A 115 -6.06 -24.91 14.47
CA ILE A 115 -5.36 -24.49 15.69
C ILE A 115 -4.26 -23.46 15.34
N TYR A 116 -3.43 -23.74 14.34
CA TYR A 116 -2.37 -22.81 13.92
C TYR A 116 -2.93 -21.48 13.41
N ALA A 117 -4.03 -21.50 12.68
CA ALA A 117 -4.69 -20.27 12.24
C ALA A 117 -5.19 -19.45 13.42
N ALA A 118 -5.83 -20.08 14.42
CA ALA A 118 -6.32 -19.43 15.63
C ALA A 118 -5.16 -18.84 16.46
N LEU A 119 -4.07 -19.58 16.64
CA LEU A 119 -2.88 -19.11 17.35
C LEU A 119 -2.24 -17.91 16.63
N ALA A 120 -2.13 -17.95 15.31
CA ALA A 120 -1.57 -16.85 14.54
C ALA A 120 -2.43 -15.56 14.61
N GLU A 121 -3.75 -15.69 14.71
CA GLU A 121 -4.65 -14.55 14.92
C GLU A 121 -4.48 -13.99 16.34
N GLN A 122 -4.45 -14.84 17.36
CA GLN A 122 -4.24 -14.45 18.75
C GLN A 122 -2.89 -13.76 18.96
N GLU A 123 -1.81 -14.30 18.38
CA GLU A 123 -0.46 -13.69 18.45
C GLU A 123 -0.45 -12.29 17.85
N ARG A 124 -1.10 -12.10 16.69
CA ARG A 124 -1.23 -10.78 16.07
C ARG A 124 -1.97 -9.80 16.98
N ASP A 125 -3.03 -10.23 17.64
CA ASP A 125 -3.82 -9.39 18.53
C ASP A 125 -3.00 -9.01 19.78
N PHE A 126 -2.25 -9.93 20.35
CA PHE A 126 -1.30 -9.63 21.43
C PHE A 126 -0.22 -8.64 21.02
N ILE A 127 0.38 -8.79 19.84
CA ILE A 127 1.37 -7.82 19.31
C ILE A 127 0.72 -6.46 19.16
N SER A 128 -0.50 -6.39 18.64
CA SER A 128 -1.26 -5.14 18.47
C SER A 128 -1.55 -4.47 19.81
N LEU A 129 -2.02 -5.22 20.80
CA LEU A 129 -2.28 -4.72 22.16
C LEU A 129 -1.00 -4.21 22.83
N ARG A 130 0.09 -4.97 22.75
CA ARG A 130 1.40 -4.57 23.29
C ARG A 130 1.90 -3.30 22.65
N THR A 131 1.79 -3.19 21.33
CA THR A 131 2.20 -1.99 20.59
C THR A 131 1.37 -0.78 20.98
N LYS A 132 0.04 -0.94 21.09
CA LYS A 132 -0.86 0.14 21.54
C LYS A 132 -0.52 0.60 22.96
N ALA A 133 -0.28 -0.35 23.89
CA ALA A 133 0.10 -0.03 25.28
C ALA A 133 1.44 0.74 25.31
N ALA A 134 2.47 0.27 24.62
CA ALA A 134 3.77 0.93 24.55
C ALA A 134 3.69 2.34 23.94
N LEU A 135 2.84 2.52 22.90
CA LEU A 135 2.60 3.84 22.32
C LEU A 135 1.83 4.77 23.26
N ALA A 136 0.86 4.23 24.00
CA ALA A 136 0.11 5.00 25.00
C ALA A 136 1.03 5.50 26.13
N GLU A 137 1.91 4.65 26.62
CA GLU A 137 2.90 5.01 27.63
C GLU A 137 3.89 6.08 27.13
N LYS A 138 4.41 5.91 25.90
CA LYS A 138 5.23 6.95 25.26
C LYS A 138 4.50 8.29 25.10
N LYS A 139 3.20 8.25 24.78
CA LYS A 139 2.39 9.45 24.69
C LYS A 139 2.19 10.10 26.06
N ALA A 140 1.95 9.30 27.10
CA ALA A 140 1.82 9.78 28.47
C ALA A 140 3.12 10.41 29.02
N SER A 141 4.29 9.91 28.61
CA SER A 141 5.60 10.50 28.92
C SER A 141 5.95 11.75 28.07
N GLY A 142 4.99 12.29 27.30
CA GLY A 142 5.17 13.52 26.51
C GLY A 142 5.83 13.30 25.14
N ALA A 143 6.08 12.08 24.70
CA ALA A 143 6.65 11.82 23.39
C ALA A 143 5.64 12.11 22.27
N ILE A 144 6.05 12.91 21.28
CA ILE A 144 5.26 13.18 20.07
C ILE A 144 5.35 11.96 19.17
N LEU A 145 4.22 11.21 19.05
CA LEU A 145 4.12 10.06 18.17
C LEU A 145 3.85 10.50 16.73
N GLY A 146 4.46 9.82 15.76
CA GLY A 146 4.29 10.14 14.34
C GLY A 146 5.19 11.29 13.86
N GLY A 147 6.24 11.61 14.61
CA GLY A 147 7.21 12.64 14.26
C GLY A 147 7.92 12.36 12.92
N LEU A 148 8.60 13.37 12.43
CA LEU A 148 9.36 13.33 11.18
C LEU A 148 10.35 12.16 11.18
N ARG A 149 10.24 11.27 10.17
CA ARG A 149 11.21 10.20 9.94
C ARG A 149 12.61 10.73 9.64
N ASP A 150 12.67 11.93 9.10
CA ASP A 150 13.89 12.63 8.75
C ASP A 150 14.10 13.79 9.72
N LYS A 151 15.12 13.68 10.56
CA LYS A 151 15.49 14.73 11.54
C LYS A 151 15.88 16.05 10.87
N THR A 152 16.33 16.01 9.62
CA THR A 152 16.71 17.19 8.83
C THR A 152 15.52 17.89 8.19
N ASN A 153 14.36 17.27 8.17
CA ASN A 153 13.15 17.76 7.50
C ASN A 153 13.29 18.02 5.98
N GLN A 154 14.44 17.70 5.40
CA GLN A 154 14.74 17.98 3.99
C GLN A 154 13.73 17.30 3.03
N ARG A 155 13.31 16.07 3.33
CA ARG A 155 12.30 15.36 2.52
C ARG A 155 10.95 16.07 2.49
N ASN A 156 10.54 16.63 3.61
CA ASN A 156 9.28 17.36 3.70
C ASN A 156 9.38 18.71 2.98
N ILE A 157 10.52 19.40 3.12
CA ILE A 157 10.82 20.64 2.41
C ILE A 157 10.78 20.38 0.90
N ALA A 158 11.52 19.42 0.39
CA ALA A 158 11.52 19.06 -1.03
C ALA A 158 10.13 18.62 -1.55
N SER A 159 9.36 17.91 -0.72
CA SER A 159 7.99 17.52 -1.09
C SER A 159 7.05 18.72 -1.14
N LYS A 160 7.21 19.67 -0.21
CA LYS A 160 6.44 20.92 -0.18
C LYS A 160 6.78 21.79 -1.39
N GLU A 161 8.05 22.01 -1.68
CA GLU A 161 8.51 22.78 -2.83
C GLU A 161 8.04 22.17 -4.17
N LYS A 162 8.07 20.83 -4.28
CA LYS A 162 7.53 20.13 -5.48
C LYS A 162 6.03 20.39 -5.64
N ALA A 163 5.28 20.38 -4.54
CA ALA A 163 3.84 20.63 -4.57
C ALA A 163 3.52 22.10 -4.85
N ASP A 164 4.34 23.02 -4.35
CA ASP A 164 4.18 24.46 -4.56
C ASP A 164 4.49 24.82 -6.02
N ARG A 165 5.61 24.36 -6.59
CA ARG A 165 5.94 24.52 -8.03
C ARG A 165 4.88 23.88 -8.95
N PHE A 166 4.25 22.79 -8.52
CA PHE A 166 3.16 22.19 -9.27
C PHE A 166 1.90 23.05 -9.24
N ALA A 167 1.57 23.63 -8.09
CA ALA A 167 0.42 24.53 -7.95
C ALA A 167 0.61 25.81 -8.78
N GLU A 168 1.78 26.39 -8.76
CA GLU A 168 2.16 27.58 -9.55
C GLU A 168 2.01 27.35 -11.06
N ARG A 169 2.51 26.23 -11.58
CA ARG A 169 2.36 25.87 -13.01
C ARG A 169 0.90 25.71 -13.45
N LEU A 170 0.04 25.19 -12.57
CA LEU A 170 -1.37 24.99 -12.91
C LEU A 170 -2.22 26.21 -12.61
N TRP A 171 -1.71 27.19 -11.87
CA TRP A 171 -2.46 28.36 -11.47
C TRP A 171 -2.99 29.16 -12.63
N SER A 172 -2.18 29.43 -13.65
CA SER A 172 -2.58 30.13 -14.86
C SER A 172 -3.79 29.51 -15.58
N MET A 173 -3.98 28.20 -15.43
CA MET A 173 -5.16 27.48 -15.98
C MET A 173 -6.35 27.48 -15.02
N VAL A 174 -6.10 27.37 -13.73
CA VAL A 174 -7.13 27.21 -12.71
C VAL A 174 -7.75 28.56 -12.30
N GLU A 175 -6.95 29.62 -12.28
CA GLU A 175 -7.40 30.98 -11.89
C GLU A 175 -8.57 31.49 -12.74
N PRO A 176 -8.57 31.41 -14.10
CA PRO A 176 -9.71 31.83 -14.92
C PRO A 176 -10.98 31.02 -14.60
N MET A 177 -10.83 29.72 -14.28
CA MET A 177 -11.97 28.88 -13.91
C MET A 177 -12.56 29.30 -12.56
N CYS A 178 -11.71 29.70 -11.61
CA CYS A 178 -12.18 30.24 -10.33
C CYS A 178 -12.88 31.58 -10.53
N ARG A 179 -12.33 32.49 -11.36
CA ARG A 179 -12.94 33.80 -11.66
C ARG A 179 -14.28 33.68 -12.39
N SER A 180 -14.46 32.65 -13.21
CA SER A 180 -15.76 32.35 -13.86
C SER A 180 -16.79 31.70 -12.94
N GLY A 181 -16.49 31.53 -11.65
CA GLY A 181 -17.42 30.98 -10.67
C GLY A 181 -17.62 29.46 -10.74
N MET A 182 -16.71 28.71 -11.39
CA MET A 182 -16.81 27.25 -11.44
C MET A 182 -16.64 26.63 -10.05
N SER A 183 -17.48 25.66 -9.73
CA SER A 183 -17.32 24.89 -8.50
C SER A 183 -16.05 24.03 -8.51
N LEU A 184 -15.51 23.70 -7.33
CA LEU A 184 -14.31 22.84 -7.21
C LEU A 184 -14.46 21.49 -7.91
N ARG A 185 -15.69 20.95 -7.99
CA ARG A 185 -15.99 19.70 -8.71
C ARG A 185 -15.90 19.89 -10.23
N GLN A 186 -16.42 20.99 -10.75
CA GLN A 186 -16.34 21.32 -12.18
C GLN A 186 -14.90 21.57 -12.61
N ILE A 187 -14.10 22.28 -11.80
CA ILE A 187 -12.66 22.48 -12.04
C ILE A 187 -11.93 21.14 -12.06
N ALA A 188 -12.18 20.26 -11.07
CA ALA A 188 -11.57 18.93 -11.03
C ALA A 188 -11.92 18.10 -12.27
N GLN A 189 -13.16 18.16 -12.72
CA GLN A 189 -13.64 17.48 -13.93
C GLN A 189 -12.97 18.02 -15.19
N SER A 190 -12.87 19.35 -15.31
CA SER A 190 -12.18 20.01 -16.44
C SER A 190 -10.71 19.60 -16.53
N LEU A 191 -9.97 19.62 -15.40
CA LEU A 191 -8.58 19.18 -15.34
C LEU A 191 -8.43 17.70 -15.74
N ASN A 192 -9.31 16.84 -15.25
CA ASN A 192 -9.30 15.41 -15.58
C ASN A 192 -9.64 15.13 -17.05
N ASN A 193 -10.59 15.88 -17.64
CA ASN A 193 -10.95 15.77 -19.07
C ASN A 193 -9.79 16.18 -19.97
N ASN A 194 -8.99 17.15 -19.55
CA ASN A 194 -7.76 17.56 -20.23
C ASN A 194 -6.56 16.62 -19.95
N GLY A 195 -6.77 15.49 -19.30
CA GLY A 195 -5.71 14.52 -19.02
C GLY A 195 -4.69 14.97 -17.96
N ILE A 196 -4.97 16.07 -17.24
CA ILE A 196 -4.07 16.60 -16.22
C ILE A 196 -4.22 15.80 -14.94
N LEU A 197 -3.09 15.30 -14.42
CA LEU A 197 -3.04 14.52 -13.18
C LEU A 197 -2.43 15.36 -12.06
N THR A 198 -2.72 14.99 -10.83
CA THR A 198 -2.11 15.59 -9.63
C THR A 198 -0.60 15.35 -9.60
N SER A 199 0.14 16.07 -8.74
CA SER A 199 1.59 15.85 -8.54
C SER A 199 1.98 14.42 -8.15
N GLN A 200 1.01 13.59 -7.76
CA GLN A 200 1.16 12.18 -7.43
C GLN A 200 0.67 11.23 -8.56
N GLY A 201 0.32 11.74 -9.72
CA GLY A 201 -0.17 10.94 -10.87
C GLY A 201 -1.62 10.44 -10.70
N LYS A 202 -2.42 11.05 -9.82
CA LYS A 202 -3.83 10.68 -9.60
C LYS A 202 -4.77 11.68 -10.25
N ARG A 203 -6.04 11.28 -10.43
CA ARG A 203 -7.12 12.19 -10.87
C ARG A 203 -7.41 13.25 -9.82
N PHE A 204 -7.82 14.43 -10.28
CA PHE A 204 -8.27 15.51 -9.40
C PHE A 204 -9.63 15.21 -8.79
N HIS A 205 -9.78 15.59 -7.52
CA HIS A 205 -11.05 15.65 -6.79
C HIS A 205 -11.23 17.05 -6.22
N ALA A 206 -12.41 17.42 -5.79
CA ALA A 206 -12.72 18.74 -5.25
C ALA A 206 -11.73 19.17 -4.16
N GLN A 207 -11.36 18.25 -3.23
CA GLN A 207 -10.39 18.53 -2.18
C GLN A 207 -8.97 18.79 -2.71
N SER A 208 -8.54 18.09 -3.78
CA SER A 208 -7.22 18.32 -4.38
C SER A 208 -7.15 19.67 -5.09
N VAL A 209 -8.23 20.11 -5.72
CA VAL A 209 -8.35 21.45 -6.29
C VAL A 209 -8.33 22.52 -5.20
N SER A 210 -9.09 22.35 -4.11
CA SER A 210 -9.06 23.27 -2.95
C SER A 210 -7.64 23.43 -2.37
N ASN A 211 -6.91 22.31 -2.23
CA ASN A 211 -5.52 22.34 -1.76
C ASN A 211 -4.58 23.06 -2.73
N LEU A 212 -4.79 22.91 -4.05
CA LEU A 212 -4.03 23.58 -5.08
C LEU A 212 -4.26 25.09 -5.02
N ILE A 213 -5.51 25.53 -4.98
CA ILE A 213 -5.90 26.96 -4.89
C ILE A 213 -5.27 27.59 -3.64
N ARG A 214 -5.42 26.95 -2.49
CA ARG A 214 -4.84 27.45 -1.22
C ARG A 214 -3.33 27.59 -1.29
N ARG A 215 -2.62 26.70 -1.98
CA ARG A 215 -1.17 26.78 -2.17
C ARG A 215 -0.78 27.93 -3.08
N ALA A 216 -1.44 28.05 -4.23
CA ALA A 216 -1.19 29.14 -5.18
C ALA A 216 -1.46 30.51 -4.52
N SER A 217 -2.59 30.69 -3.83
CA SER A 217 -2.92 31.95 -3.13
C SER A 217 -1.93 32.30 -2.02
N ASN A 218 -1.28 31.33 -1.38
CA ASN A 218 -0.22 31.60 -0.41
C ASN A 218 1.07 32.04 -1.09
N ILE A 219 1.39 31.50 -2.27
CA ILE A 219 2.57 31.90 -3.05
C ILE A 219 2.43 33.35 -3.52
N ASP A 220 1.27 33.69 -4.11
CA ASP A 220 0.97 35.07 -4.54
C ASP A 220 1.10 36.09 -3.41
N ARG A 221 0.60 35.76 -2.21
CA ARG A 221 0.76 36.64 -1.02
C ARG A 221 2.23 36.81 -0.62
N HIS A 222 3.04 35.77 -0.69
CA HIS A 222 4.47 35.86 -0.35
C HIS A 222 5.24 36.68 -1.39
N GLN A 223 4.88 36.57 -2.69
CA GLN A 223 5.48 37.39 -3.75
C GLN A 223 5.13 38.86 -3.60
N LEU A 224 3.86 39.21 -3.35
CA LEU A 224 3.43 40.59 -3.10
C LEU A 224 4.11 41.21 -1.90
N ILE A 225 4.33 40.44 -0.82
CA ILE A 225 5.05 40.92 0.37
C ILE A 225 6.55 41.14 0.06
N ALA A 226 7.17 40.22 -0.73
CA ALA A 226 8.57 40.36 -1.10
C ALA A 226 8.78 41.57 -2.01
N GLU A 227 7.92 41.79 -3.01
CA GLU A 227 7.96 42.97 -3.90
C GLU A 227 7.78 44.29 -3.10
N SER A 228 6.85 44.31 -2.14
CA SER A 228 6.66 45.51 -1.29
C SER A 228 7.84 45.81 -0.37
N ILE A 229 8.59 44.79 0.08
CA ILE A 229 9.79 44.96 0.89
C ILE A 229 10.96 45.46 0.01
N ASP A 230 11.10 44.93 -1.21
CA ASP A 230 12.14 45.39 -2.14
C ASP A 230 11.92 46.83 -2.61
N GLU A 231 10.67 47.28 -2.80
CA GLU A 231 10.36 48.69 -3.08
C GLU A 231 10.73 49.62 -1.90
N VAL A 232 10.46 49.16 -0.66
CA VAL A 232 10.81 49.94 0.54
C VAL A 232 12.33 50.01 0.75
N VAL A 233 13.06 48.92 0.47
CA VAL A 233 14.53 48.86 0.61
C VAL A 233 15.21 49.67 -0.50
N CYS A 234 14.62 49.74 -1.71
CA CYS A 234 15.16 50.55 -2.80
C CYS A 234 14.97 52.04 -2.59
N SER A 235 13.85 52.45 -1.99
CA SER A 235 13.57 53.87 -1.67
C SER A 235 14.43 54.43 -0.52
N THR A 236 14.94 53.58 0.37
CA THR A 236 15.83 54.00 1.48
C THR A 236 17.32 54.07 1.11
N LYS A 237 17.72 53.69 -0.10
CA LYS A 237 19.11 53.78 -0.59
C LYS A 237 19.39 55.00 -1.47
N THR A 238 18.41 55.86 -1.67
CA THR A 238 18.50 57.07 -2.52
C THR A 238 18.43 58.38 -1.72
N GLU A 239 18.57 58.36 -0.43
CA GLU A 239 18.92 59.50 0.44
C GLU A 239 20.37 59.26 0.99
#